data_0dd001132f901f8ced149f929de9cacb
#
_entry.id   0dd001132f901f8ced149f929de9cacb
#
_cell.length_a   1.000
_cell.length_b   1.000
_cell.length_c   1.000
_cell.angle_alpha   90.00
_cell.angle_beta   90.00
_cell.angle_gamma   90.00
#
_symmetry.space_group_name_H-M   'P 1'
#
loop_
_entity.id
_entity.type
_entity.pdbx_description
1 polymer ?
#
loop_
_entity_poly.entity_id
_entity_poly.type
_entity_poly.pdbx_seq_one_letter_code
_entity_poly.pdbx_strand_id
1 'polypeptide(L)'
;MIRIAILSFAHYHANFWAEAFLAEPDVVLAAIWDDDVARGTEAAGRFGVPFVPDLDRAIDACDAVAVCSETVAHAPLIERAAKAGRAVLCEKPIAIDLIEAARIGAAVRDGGIAFMQSFPKRFDPASHELRRLVMSGELGRIGLVRIRHGHFYGLEADFASRWYVDPARSGGGALLDEGVHAADFLCWTFGMPRSVLASASSALGLPVEDQAIALFEYADGMTAEVIASFAFAAADTSIEIYGSNGTALLSGVDLASRDISKGPFLRTFTRDQVVREWTPSPLVPQFKLGWFHHQNAIAFAAALRRGEAPPISLDDGIRALTMIARAYESVRSGRRIEF
;
A
#
# COMPACT_ATOMS: atom_id res chain seq x y z
N MET A 1 -26.80 -5.88 -7.19
CA MET A 1 -26.03 -4.61 -7.19
C MET A 1 -25.52 -4.37 -5.79
N ILE A 2 -24.25 -4.02 -5.64
CA ILE A 2 -23.60 -3.70 -4.37
C ILE A 2 -23.57 -2.20 -4.22
N ARG A 3 -24.04 -1.69 -3.10
CA ARG A 3 -24.01 -0.25 -2.77
C ARG A 3 -22.77 0.04 -1.96
N ILE A 4 -21.93 0.98 -2.43
CA ILE A 4 -20.67 1.35 -1.76
C ILE A 4 -20.74 2.85 -1.41
N ALA A 5 -20.26 3.22 -0.23
CA ALA A 5 -19.95 4.61 0.11
C ALA A 5 -18.42 4.82 0.19
N ILE A 6 -17.95 5.97 -0.29
CA ILE A 6 -16.56 6.38 -0.04
C ILE A 6 -16.54 7.29 1.18
N LEU A 7 -15.73 6.93 2.16
CA LEU A 7 -15.52 7.68 3.39
C LEU A 7 -14.20 8.44 3.30
N SER A 8 -14.31 9.71 2.98
CA SER A 8 -13.28 10.73 2.77
C SER A 8 -12.52 10.65 1.43
N PHE A 9 -12.15 11.83 0.95
CA PHE A 9 -11.27 12.07 -0.18
C PHE A 9 -9.96 12.75 0.23
N ALA A 10 -9.58 12.62 1.51
CA ALA A 10 -8.31 13.13 2.01
C ALA A 10 -7.11 12.51 1.29
N HIS A 11 -7.17 11.21 1.05
CA HIS A 11 -6.21 10.54 0.20
C HIS A 11 -6.69 10.54 -1.25
N TYR A 12 -5.86 11.02 -2.18
CA TYR A 12 -6.24 11.18 -3.59
C TYR A 12 -6.60 9.86 -4.30
N HIS A 13 -6.25 8.69 -3.72
CA HIS A 13 -6.63 7.38 -4.26
C HIS A 13 -8.15 7.17 -4.29
N ALA A 14 -8.93 7.88 -3.46
CA ALA A 14 -10.38 7.87 -3.51
C ALA A 14 -10.94 8.18 -4.91
N ASN A 15 -10.23 9.04 -5.68
CA ASN A 15 -10.63 9.37 -7.05
C ASN A 15 -10.59 8.13 -7.96
N PHE A 16 -9.53 7.33 -7.88
CA PHE A 16 -9.39 6.11 -8.66
C PHE A 16 -10.41 5.04 -8.26
N TRP A 17 -10.74 4.97 -6.97
CA TRP A 17 -11.77 4.05 -6.49
C TRP A 17 -13.18 4.48 -6.94
N ALA A 18 -13.48 5.78 -6.89
CA ALA A 18 -14.74 6.32 -7.40
C ALA A 18 -14.91 6.02 -8.89
N GLU A 19 -13.88 6.28 -9.70
CA GLU A 19 -13.85 5.97 -11.13
C GLU A 19 -14.11 4.48 -11.39
N ALA A 20 -13.42 3.59 -10.65
CA ALA A 20 -13.57 2.16 -10.78
C ALA A 20 -14.98 1.68 -10.40
N PHE A 21 -15.51 2.13 -9.25
CA PHE A 21 -16.85 1.75 -8.81
C PHE A 21 -17.95 2.22 -9.76
N LEU A 22 -17.81 3.42 -10.32
CA LEU A 22 -18.76 3.94 -11.30
C LEU A 22 -18.72 3.20 -12.66
N ALA A 23 -17.57 2.59 -12.98
CA ALA A 23 -17.40 1.80 -14.20
C ALA A 23 -17.92 0.35 -14.06
N GLU A 24 -18.10 -0.16 -12.83
CA GLU A 24 -18.58 -1.52 -12.59
C GLU A 24 -20.12 -1.60 -12.69
N PRO A 25 -20.66 -2.44 -13.60
CA PRO A 25 -22.11 -2.45 -13.89
C PRO A 25 -22.98 -2.91 -12.71
N ASP A 26 -22.40 -3.69 -11.78
CA ASP A 26 -23.11 -4.24 -10.62
C ASP A 26 -22.81 -3.48 -9.32
N VAL A 27 -22.22 -2.30 -9.41
CA VAL A 27 -21.88 -1.43 -8.27
C VAL A 27 -22.67 -0.12 -8.37
N VAL A 28 -23.14 0.35 -7.24
CA VAL A 28 -23.71 1.69 -7.08
C VAL A 28 -22.85 2.45 -6.08
N LEU A 29 -22.18 3.51 -6.51
CA LEU A 29 -21.57 4.46 -5.58
C LEU A 29 -22.71 5.28 -4.95
N ALA A 30 -23.14 4.85 -3.75
CA ALA A 30 -24.37 5.29 -3.12
C ALA A 30 -24.24 6.62 -2.37
N ALA A 31 -23.04 6.90 -1.82
CA ALA A 31 -22.79 8.11 -1.04
C ALA A 31 -21.28 8.44 -1.03
N ILE A 32 -21.02 9.71 -0.85
CA ILE A 32 -19.72 10.24 -0.42
C ILE A 32 -19.92 10.91 0.92
N TRP A 33 -19.09 10.56 1.89
CA TRP A 33 -18.97 11.23 3.15
C TRP A 33 -17.53 11.77 3.31
N ASP A 34 -17.39 12.91 3.93
CA ASP A 34 -16.11 13.50 4.27
C ASP A 34 -16.25 14.35 5.53
N ASP A 35 -15.24 14.34 6.40
CA ASP A 35 -15.16 15.24 7.56
C ASP A 35 -14.92 16.69 7.16
N ASP A 36 -14.30 16.93 6.01
CA ASP A 36 -14.24 18.22 5.33
C ASP A 36 -15.41 18.34 4.34
N VAL A 37 -16.41 19.11 4.74
CA VAL A 37 -17.65 19.34 3.95
C VAL A 37 -17.36 19.90 2.55
N ALA A 38 -16.35 20.78 2.42
CA ALA A 38 -16.00 21.37 1.15
C ALA A 38 -15.40 20.31 0.20
N ARG A 39 -14.45 19.51 0.69
CA ARG A 39 -13.81 18.41 -0.04
C ARG A 39 -14.84 17.35 -0.45
N GLY A 40 -15.72 16.96 0.47
CA GLY A 40 -16.77 15.97 0.19
C GLY A 40 -17.80 16.46 -0.82
N THR A 41 -18.20 17.74 -0.74
CA THR A 41 -19.14 18.35 -1.68
C THR A 41 -18.54 18.47 -3.08
N GLU A 42 -17.27 18.85 -3.17
CA GLU A 42 -16.55 18.91 -4.45
C GLU A 42 -16.46 17.53 -5.10
N ALA A 43 -16.08 16.51 -4.34
CA ALA A 43 -16.01 15.13 -4.82
C ALA A 43 -17.39 14.62 -5.27
N ALA A 44 -18.43 14.88 -4.49
CA ALA A 44 -19.81 14.52 -4.84
C ALA A 44 -20.26 15.15 -6.17
N GLY A 45 -19.97 16.44 -6.36
CA GLY A 45 -20.25 17.14 -7.62
C GLY A 45 -19.46 16.58 -8.80
N ARG A 46 -18.19 16.27 -8.59
CA ARG A 46 -17.30 15.69 -9.62
C ARG A 46 -17.78 14.33 -10.12
N PHE A 47 -18.23 13.47 -9.22
CA PHE A 47 -18.62 12.09 -9.54
C PHE A 47 -20.13 11.91 -9.76
N GLY A 48 -20.95 12.95 -9.55
CA GLY A 48 -22.40 12.87 -9.69
C GLY A 48 -23.05 11.97 -8.62
N VAL A 49 -22.47 11.91 -7.41
CA VAL A 49 -22.88 11.04 -6.30
C VAL A 49 -23.37 11.91 -5.13
N PRO A 50 -24.40 11.51 -4.37
CA PRO A 50 -24.84 12.28 -3.21
C PRO A 50 -23.74 12.49 -2.17
N PHE A 51 -23.57 13.75 -1.71
CA PHE A 51 -22.84 14.04 -0.48
C PHE A 51 -23.74 13.81 0.72
N VAL A 52 -23.33 12.97 1.66
CA VAL A 52 -24.09 12.66 2.88
C VAL A 52 -23.25 13.10 4.08
N PRO A 53 -23.52 14.27 4.69
CA PRO A 53 -22.67 14.82 5.76
C PRO A 53 -22.75 14.04 7.08
N ASP A 54 -23.79 13.26 7.30
CA ASP A 54 -23.95 12.39 8.46
C ASP A 54 -23.31 11.02 8.15
N LEU A 55 -22.25 10.68 8.92
CA LEU A 55 -21.47 9.46 8.73
C LEU A 55 -22.32 8.20 8.90
N ASP A 56 -23.19 8.15 9.91
CA ASP A 56 -23.98 6.96 10.18
C ASP A 56 -25.00 6.74 9.04
N ARG A 57 -25.61 7.81 8.54
CA ARG A 57 -26.49 7.73 7.37
C ARG A 57 -25.75 7.29 6.09
N ALA A 58 -24.50 7.74 5.90
CA ALA A 58 -23.70 7.30 4.76
C ALA A 58 -23.41 5.81 4.84
N ILE A 59 -23.05 5.31 6.04
CA ILE A 59 -22.79 3.89 6.30
C ILE A 59 -24.07 3.06 6.17
N ASP A 60 -25.20 3.53 6.69
CA ASP A 60 -26.47 2.81 6.63
C ASP A 60 -27.03 2.69 5.20
N ALA A 61 -26.69 3.62 4.33
CA ALA A 61 -27.14 3.66 2.95
C ALA A 61 -26.43 2.63 2.04
N CYS A 62 -25.43 1.88 2.51
CA CYS A 62 -24.60 1.03 1.68
C CYS A 62 -24.38 -0.39 2.27
N ASP A 63 -23.86 -1.30 1.45
CA ASP A 63 -23.48 -2.66 1.82
C ASP A 63 -22.01 -2.71 2.23
N ALA A 64 -21.20 -1.78 1.72
CA ALA A 64 -19.77 -1.69 1.96
C ALA A 64 -19.29 -0.23 1.96
N VAL A 65 -18.17 0.02 2.63
CA VAL A 65 -17.49 1.32 2.62
C VAL A 65 -16.06 1.20 2.09
N ALA A 66 -15.59 2.25 1.44
CA ALA A 66 -14.20 2.45 1.06
C ALA A 66 -13.62 3.60 1.89
N VAL A 67 -12.73 3.30 2.83
CA VAL A 67 -12.11 4.26 3.74
C VAL A 67 -10.83 4.80 3.11
N CYS A 68 -10.83 6.09 2.77
CA CYS A 68 -9.73 6.78 2.08
C CYS A 68 -9.40 8.13 2.75
N SER A 69 -9.52 8.17 4.06
CA SER A 69 -9.25 9.30 4.94
C SER A 69 -7.76 9.45 5.25
N GLU A 70 -7.42 10.44 6.05
CA GLU A 70 -6.13 10.47 6.74
C GLU A 70 -5.99 9.22 7.64
N THR A 71 -4.75 8.74 7.81
CA THR A 71 -4.49 7.45 8.48
C THR A 71 -5.08 7.38 9.89
N VAL A 72 -5.00 8.47 10.67
CA VAL A 72 -5.54 8.55 12.04
C VAL A 72 -7.06 8.29 12.11
N ALA A 73 -7.78 8.56 11.03
CA ALA A 73 -9.23 8.37 10.97
C ALA A 73 -9.65 6.94 10.54
N HIS A 74 -8.72 6.07 10.13
CA HIS A 74 -9.05 4.72 9.70
C HIS A 74 -9.75 3.93 10.80
N ALA A 75 -9.18 3.87 12.00
CA ALA A 75 -9.73 3.06 13.09
C ALA A 75 -11.17 3.46 13.46
N PRO A 76 -11.51 4.72 13.78
CA PRO A 76 -12.87 5.08 14.13
C PRO A 76 -13.88 4.89 12.98
N LEU A 77 -13.49 5.08 11.71
CA LEU A 77 -14.36 4.84 10.56
C LEU A 77 -14.65 3.35 10.37
N ILE A 78 -13.60 2.50 10.47
CA ILE A 78 -13.74 1.05 10.35
C ILE A 78 -14.56 0.47 11.50
N GLU A 79 -14.35 0.93 12.74
CA GLU A 79 -15.15 0.49 13.89
C GLU A 79 -16.65 0.78 13.71
N ARG A 80 -16.98 1.96 13.16
CA ARG A 80 -18.38 2.29 12.84
C ARG A 80 -18.97 1.43 11.74
N ALA A 81 -18.22 1.23 10.65
CA ALA A 81 -18.63 0.37 9.55
C ALA A 81 -18.83 -1.08 10.01
N ALA A 82 -17.90 -1.61 10.81
CA ALA A 82 -17.97 -2.97 11.36
C ALA A 82 -19.17 -3.14 12.30
N LYS A 83 -19.44 -2.16 13.17
CA LYS A 83 -20.64 -2.16 14.04
C LYS A 83 -21.94 -2.18 13.25
N ALA A 84 -21.96 -1.54 12.08
CA ALA A 84 -23.11 -1.55 11.17
C ALA A 84 -23.16 -2.80 10.24
N GLY A 85 -22.19 -3.72 10.37
CA GLY A 85 -22.12 -4.93 9.56
C GLY A 85 -21.73 -4.66 8.09
N ARG A 86 -21.00 -3.56 7.82
CA ARG A 86 -20.59 -3.19 6.45
C ARG A 86 -19.21 -3.70 6.13
N ALA A 87 -19.03 -4.27 4.94
CA ALA A 87 -17.72 -4.62 4.43
C ALA A 87 -16.82 -3.38 4.23
N VAL A 88 -15.50 -3.55 4.35
CA VAL A 88 -14.55 -2.42 4.32
C VAL A 88 -13.43 -2.67 3.32
N LEU A 89 -13.21 -1.70 2.41
CA LEU A 89 -11.95 -1.48 1.71
C LEU A 89 -11.21 -0.35 2.43
N CYS A 90 -9.99 -0.59 2.92
CA CYS A 90 -9.21 0.40 3.66
C CYS A 90 -7.95 0.80 2.92
N GLU A 91 -7.68 2.12 2.81
CA GLU A 91 -6.40 2.62 2.28
C GLU A 91 -5.23 2.27 3.20
N LYS A 92 -4.02 2.14 2.59
CA LYS A 92 -2.77 1.93 3.32
C LYS A 92 -2.27 3.26 3.98
N PRO A 93 -1.49 3.18 5.04
CA PRO A 93 -1.34 2.03 5.93
C PRO A 93 -2.64 1.77 6.70
N ILE A 94 -2.81 0.56 7.23
CA ILE A 94 -4.07 0.19 7.92
C ILE A 94 -4.36 1.11 9.12
N ALA A 95 -3.33 1.57 9.82
CA ALA A 95 -3.42 2.41 11.02
C ALA A 95 -2.10 3.16 11.24
N ILE A 96 -2.10 4.12 12.17
CA ILE A 96 -0.89 4.86 12.58
C ILE A 96 0.04 4.02 13.47
N ASP A 97 -0.49 3.04 14.21
CA ASP A 97 0.26 2.18 15.11
C ASP A 97 -0.41 0.81 15.32
N LEU A 98 0.26 -0.07 16.08
CA LEU A 98 -0.22 -1.42 16.38
C LEU A 98 -1.42 -1.43 17.34
N ILE A 99 -1.63 -0.41 18.16
CA ILE A 99 -2.77 -0.30 19.06
C ILE A 99 -4.04 -0.09 18.25
N GLU A 100 -4.01 0.85 17.31
CA GLU A 100 -5.13 1.08 16.41
C GLU A 100 -5.37 -0.11 15.47
N ALA A 101 -4.30 -0.72 14.94
CA ALA A 101 -4.44 -1.92 14.13
C ALA A 101 -5.10 -3.08 14.90
N ALA A 102 -4.80 -3.23 16.20
CA ALA A 102 -5.46 -4.22 17.04
C ALA A 102 -6.96 -3.91 17.26
N ARG A 103 -7.32 -2.63 17.42
CA ARG A 103 -8.72 -2.17 17.51
C ARG A 103 -9.48 -2.46 16.21
N ILE A 104 -8.89 -2.13 15.05
CA ILE A 104 -9.45 -2.46 13.74
C ILE A 104 -9.64 -3.97 13.64
N GLY A 105 -8.61 -4.74 13.99
CA GLY A 105 -8.66 -6.20 13.96
C GLY A 105 -9.77 -6.80 14.82
N ALA A 106 -9.98 -6.27 16.02
CA ALA A 106 -11.09 -6.67 16.89
C ALA A 106 -12.43 -6.32 16.25
N ALA A 107 -12.63 -5.07 15.81
CA ALA A 107 -13.89 -4.62 15.22
C ALA A 107 -14.28 -5.45 13.97
N VAL A 108 -13.35 -5.72 13.07
CA VAL A 108 -13.59 -6.51 11.86
C VAL A 108 -13.97 -7.96 12.20
N ARG A 109 -13.27 -8.60 13.15
CA ARG A 109 -13.56 -9.97 13.56
C ARG A 109 -14.88 -10.08 14.33
N ASP A 110 -15.13 -9.18 15.29
CA ASP A 110 -16.35 -9.17 16.09
C ASP A 110 -17.59 -8.84 15.23
N GLY A 111 -17.44 -7.97 14.25
CA GLY A 111 -18.48 -7.64 13.25
C GLY A 111 -18.69 -8.73 12.21
N GLY A 112 -17.76 -9.68 12.06
CA GLY A 112 -17.82 -10.75 11.04
C GLY A 112 -17.86 -10.22 9.62
N ILE A 113 -17.30 -9.04 9.37
CA ILE A 113 -17.37 -8.35 8.10
C ILE A 113 -16.24 -8.73 7.14
N ALA A 114 -16.49 -8.63 5.83
CA ALA A 114 -15.43 -8.71 4.84
C ALA A 114 -14.54 -7.46 4.90
N PHE A 115 -13.23 -7.66 4.87
CA PHE A 115 -12.24 -6.59 4.91
C PHE A 115 -11.18 -6.79 3.83
N MET A 116 -10.82 -5.71 3.15
CA MET A 116 -9.71 -5.68 2.21
C MET A 116 -8.76 -4.53 2.52
N GLN A 117 -7.47 -4.83 2.66
CA GLN A 117 -6.42 -3.81 2.68
C GLN A 117 -6.07 -3.38 1.27
N SER A 118 -5.88 -2.08 1.04
CA SER A 118 -5.40 -1.57 -0.24
C SER A 118 -3.88 -1.70 -0.33
N PHE A 119 -3.42 -2.72 -1.08
CA PHE A 119 -2.02 -2.83 -1.51
C PHE A 119 -1.96 -2.94 -3.04
N PRO A 120 -1.95 -1.80 -3.75
CA PRO A 120 -2.07 -1.77 -5.21
C PRO A 120 -0.97 -2.53 -5.94
N LYS A 121 0.24 -2.63 -5.36
CA LYS A 121 1.35 -3.41 -5.92
C LYS A 121 1.05 -4.90 -6.06
N ARG A 122 0.09 -5.45 -5.31
CA ARG A 122 -0.37 -6.83 -5.48
C ARG A 122 -1.20 -7.08 -6.75
N PHE A 123 -1.45 -6.02 -7.55
CA PHE A 123 -2.05 -6.11 -8.88
C PHE A 123 -1.05 -5.82 -10.00
N ASP A 124 0.20 -5.50 -9.67
CA ASP A 124 1.24 -5.22 -10.65
C ASP A 124 1.79 -6.53 -11.27
N PRO A 125 1.68 -6.71 -12.60
CA PRO A 125 2.22 -7.90 -13.27
C PRO A 125 3.72 -8.14 -13.01
N ALA A 126 4.52 -7.07 -12.88
CA ALA A 126 5.94 -7.20 -12.58
C ALA A 126 6.19 -7.71 -11.16
N SER A 127 5.39 -7.27 -10.18
CA SER A 127 5.45 -7.78 -8.80
C SER A 127 5.03 -9.26 -8.71
N HIS A 128 4.01 -9.66 -9.48
CA HIS A 128 3.61 -11.07 -9.60
C HIS A 128 4.72 -11.92 -10.21
N GLU A 129 5.38 -11.45 -11.27
CA GLU A 129 6.47 -12.19 -11.90
C GLU A 129 7.68 -12.34 -10.96
N LEU A 130 8.07 -11.28 -10.24
CA LEU A 130 9.13 -11.38 -9.24
C LEU A 130 8.79 -12.43 -8.17
N ARG A 131 7.56 -12.41 -7.66
CA ARG A 131 7.09 -13.41 -6.70
C ARG A 131 7.09 -14.81 -7.30
N ARG A 132 6.64 -14.99 -8.55
CA ARG A 132 6.66 -16.27 -9.25
C ARG A 132 8.08 -16.84 -9.35
N LEU A 133 9.07 -16.03 -9.74
CA LEU A 133 10.48 -16.42 -9.82
C LEU A 133 11.05 -16.91 -8.49
N VAL A 134 10.65 -16.29 -7.38
CA VAL A 134 11.03 -16.72 -6.03
C VAL A 134 10.34 -18.03 -5.69
N MET A 135 9.02 -18.10 -5.85
CA MET A 135 8.22 -19.27 -5.44
C MET A 135 8.48 -20.51 -6.28
N SER A 136 8.86 -20.36 -7.56
CA SER A 136 9.25 -21.49 -8.43
C SER A 136 10.65 -22.03 -8.11
N GLY A 137 11.46 -21.29 -7.35
CA GLY A 137 12.84 -21.68 -7.06
C GLY A 137 13.83 -21.43 -8.19
N GLU A 138 13.42 -20.78 -9.28
CA GLU A 138 14.29 -20.47 -10.43
C GLU A 138 15.54 -19.68 -10.04
N LEU A 139 15.41 -18.78 -9.05
CA LEU A 139 16.53 -18.00 -8.53
C LEU A 139 17.39 -18.76 -7.51
N GLY A 140 17.01 -19.98 -7.14
CA GLY A 140 17.65 -20.74 -6.07
C GLY A 140 17.37 -20.16 -4.69
N ARG A 141 18.25 -20.41 -3.70
CA ARG A 141 18.13 -19.85 -2.36
C ARG A 141 18.37 -18.34 -2.40
N ILE A 142 17.38 -17.55 -1.96
CA ILE A 142 17.51 -16.09 -1.91
C ILE A 142 18.42 -15.70 -0.73
N GLY A 143 19.40 -14.85 -0.98
CA GLY A 143 20.32 -14.34 0.03
C GLY A 143 20.13 -12.85 0.32
N LEU A 144 19.76 -12.08 -0.69
CA LEU A 144 19.61 -10.63 -0.56
C LEU A 144 18.43 -10.13 -1.40
N VAL A 145 17.64 -9.24 -0.80
CA VAL A 145 16.61 -8.47 -1.49
C VAL A 145 16.84 -6.98 -1.22
N ARG A 146 16.69 -6.14 -2.23
CA ARG A 146 16.76 -4.68 -2.07
C ARG A 146 15.53 -4.06 -2.69
N ILE A 147 14.82 -3.23 -1.92
CA ILE A 147 13.62 -2.52 -2.38
C ILE A 147 13.80 -1.04 -2.13
N ARG A 148 13.60 -0.25 -3.18
CA ARG A 148 13.43 1.19 -3.07
C ARG A 148 11.99 1.51 -3.46
N HIS A 149 11.29 2.25 -2.61
CA HIS A 149 9.92 2.68 -2.85
C HIS A 149 9.71 4.09 -2.32
N GLY A 150 9.21 4.99 -3.14
CA GLY A 150 9.01 6.38 -2.76
C GLY A 150 8.45 7.22 -3.90
N HIS A 151 8.57 8.52 -3.76
CA HIS A 151 8.13 9.49 -4.75
C HIS A 151 8.88 10.82 -4.60
N PHE A 152 8.61 11.79 -5.49
CA PHE A 152 9.25 13.09 -5.52
C PHE A 152 8.45 14.20 -4.80
N TYR A 153 7.27 13.91 -4.28
CA TYR A 153 6.34 14.94 -3.76
C TYR A 153 6.93 15.79 -2.64
N GLY A 154 7.87 15.24 -1.85
CA GLY A 154 8.60 16.01 -0.85
C GLY A 154 9.40 17.19 -1.40
N LEU A 155 9.68 17.20 -2.71
CA LEU A 155 10.36 18.29 -3.41
C LEU A 155 9.39 19.38 -3.91
N GLU A 156 8.08 19.17 -3.81
CA GLU A 156 7.06 20.16 -4.18
C GLU A 156 6.87 21.18 -3.06
N ALA A 157 6.75 22.45 -3.43
CA ALA A 157 6.72 23.58 -2.49
C ALA A 157 5.54 23.52 -1.49
N ASP A 158 4.41 22.93 -1.88
CA ASP A 158 3.20 22.81 -1.06
C ASP A 158 3.13 21.53 -0.25
N PHE A 159 4.06 20.57 -0.44
CA PHE A 159 4.01 19.27 0.25
C PHE A 159 4.07 19.41 1.77
N ALA A 160 4.84 20.38 2.28
CA ALA A 160 4.94 20.64 3.72
C ALA A 160 3.61 21.07 4.37
N SER A 161 2.61 21.48 3.59
CA SER A 161 1.26 21.83 4.07
C SER A 161 0.25 20.68 3.97
N ARG A 162 0.62 19.57 3.34
CA ARG A 162 -0.28 18.41 3.17
C ARG A 162 -0.32 17.56 4.44
N TRP A 163 -1.43 16.89 4.69
CA TRP A 163 -1.63 16.05 5.86
C TRP A 163 -0.63 14.89 5.99
N TYR A 164 -0.03 14.44 4.88
CA TYR A 164 0.98 13.38 4.84
C TYR A 164 2.21 13.64 5.72
N VAL A 165 2.51 14.91 5.95
CA VAL A 165 3.66 15.34 6.79
C VAL A 165 3.24 15.89 8.15
N ASP A 166 1.95 15.84 8.48
CA ASP A 166 1.45 16.10 9.83
C ASP A 166 1.43 14.80 10.64
N PRO A 167 2.34 14.61 11.61
CA PRO A 167 2.45 13.36 12.35
C PRO A 167 1.19 13.00 13.14
N ALA A 168 0.35 14.00 13.51
CA ALA A 168 -0.92 13.76 14.21
C ALA A 168 -1.99 13.17 13.28
N ARG A 169 -1.85 13.32 11.96
CA ARG A 169 -2.81 12.84 10.96
C ARG A 169 -2.27 11.62 10.19
N SER A 170 -0.99 11.62 9.87
CA SER A 170 -0.33 10.54 9.11
C SER A 170 0.20 9.41 9.99
N GLY A 171 0.64 9.71 11.22
CA GLY A 171 1.29 8.77 12.14
C GLY A 171 2.78 8.57 11.89
N GLY A 172 3.32 9.04 10.74
CA GLY A 172 4.72 8.93 10.36
C GLY A 172 4.98 9.53 8.99
N GLY A 173 6.19 9.39 8.50
CA GLY A 173 6.63 9.92 7.20
C GLY A 173 6.81 8.85 6.13
N ALA A 174 7.91 8.98 5.36
CA ALA A 174 8.20 8.13 4.20
C ALA A 174 8.26 6.63 4.54
N LEU A 175 8.72 6.27 5.74
CA LEU A 175 8.78 4.86 6.15
C LEU A 175 7.39 4.26 6.32
N LEU A 176 6.45 5.01 6.90
CA LEU A 176 5.07 4.53 7.08
C LEU A 176 4.28 4.59 5.78
N ASP A 177 4.38 5.68 5.04
CA ASP A 177 3.60 5.91 3.82
C ASP A 177 4.08 5.03 2.64
N GLU A 178 5.37 5.04 2.36
CA GLU A 178 5.98 4.35 1.22
C GLU A 178 6.65 3.02 1.60
N GLY A 179 7.29 2.98 2.76
CA GLY A 179 7.93 1.76 3.25
C GLY A 179 6.94 0.62 3.48
N VAL A 180 5.67 0.91 3.79
CA VAL A 180 4.63 -0.11 3.97
C VAL A 180 4.36 -0.91 2.68
N HIS A 181 4.53 -0.33 1.49
CA HIS A 181 4.43 -1.05 0.23
C HIS A 181 5.54 -2.09 0.05
N ALA A 182 6.77 -1.73 0.45
CA ALA A 182 7.90 -2.66 0.45
C ALA A 182 7.72 -3.76 1.51
N ALA A 183 7.22 -3.40 2.70
CA ALA A 183 6.91 -4.34 3.76
C ALA A 183 5.83 -5.35 3.32
N ASP A 184 4.78 -4.89 2.64
CA ASP A 184 3.76 -5.77 2.07
C ASP A 184 4.35 -6.74 1.05
N PHE A 185 5.18 -6.26 0.10
CA PHE A 185 5.84 -7.14 -0.87
C PHE A 185 6.71 -8.20 -0.20
N LEU A 186 7.46 -7.82 0.84
CA LEU A 186 8.29 -8.75 1.60
C LEU A 186 7.45 -9.78 2.36
N CYS A 187 6.39 -9.35 3.07
CA CYS A 187 5.47 -10.26 3.75
C CYS A 187 4.79 -11.24 2.78
N TRP A 188 4.36 -10.74 1.64
CA TRP A 188 3.65 -11.52 0.61
C TRP A 188 4.54 -12.57 -0.06
N THR A 189 5.84 -12.26 -0.19
CA THR A 189 6.79 -13.11 -0.94
C THR A 189 7.62 -14.00 -0.02
N PHE A 190 8.06 -13.49 1.13
CA PHE A 190 9.04 -14.15 2.02
C PHE A 190 8.52 -14.41 3.44
N GLY A 191 7.32 -13.89 3.78
CA GLY A 191 6.79 -13.95 5.14
C GLY A 191 7.39 -12.90 6.08
N MET A 192 7.21 -13.09 7.39
CA MET A 192 7.71 -12.16 8.40
C MET A 192 9.22 -12.34 8.63
N PRO A 193 9.96 -11.25 8.76
CA PRO A 193 11.38 -11.31 9.15
C PRO A 193 11.53 -11.67 10.63
N ARG A 194 12.76 -12.02 11.02
CA ARG A 194 13.14 -12.28 12.41
C ARG A 194 13.49 -11.01 13.17
N SER A 195 14.18 -10.07 12.52
CA SER A 195 14.63 -8.83 13.16
C SER A 195 14.76 -7.68 12.16
N VAL A 196 14.83 -6.45 12.69
CA VAL A 196 15.08 -5.24 11.91
C VAL A 196 16.07 -4.29 12.60
N LEU A 197 16.90 -3.64 11.78
CA LEU A 197 17.69 -2.47 12.14
C LEU A 197 17.36 -1.34 11.17
N ALA A 198 17.04 -0.14 11.67
CA ALA A 198 16.60 0.95 10.83
C ALA A 198 17.19 2.31 11.22
N SER A 199 17.27 3.20 10.25
CA SER A 199 17.61 4.61 10.40
C SER A 199 16.64 5.46 9.59
N ALA A 200 16.25 6.60 10.13
CA ALA A 200 15.37 7.56 9.47
C ALA A 200 15.83 8.99 9.76
N SER A 201 15.59 9.90 8.84
CA SER A 201 15.94 11.30 8.97
C SER A 201 15.03 12.20 8.14
N SER A 202 15.01 13.50 8.48
CA SER A 202 14.33 14.53 7.70
C SER A 202 15.38 15.44 7.06
N ALA A 203 15.80 15.12 5.84
CA ALA A 203 16.75 15.92 5.07
C ALA A 203 16.10 17.15 4.43
N LEU A 204 14.80 17.11 4.19
CA LEU A 204 14.02 18.22 3.65
C LEU A 204 13.47 19.15 4.76
N GLY A 205 13.71 18.84 6.04
CA GLY A 205 13.22 19.61 7.16
C GLY A 205 11.72 19.49 7.41
N LEU A 206 11.10 18.39 6.96
CA LEU A 206 9.68 18.11 7.20
C LEU A 206 9.44 17.71 8.67
N PRO A 207 8.21 17.87 9.19
CA PRO A 207 7.84 17.46 10.56
C PRO A 207 7.95 15.94 10.81
N VAL A 208 7.96 15.15 9.75
CA VAL A 208 8.14 13.68 9.75
C VAL A 208 9.44 13.33 9.01
N GLU A 209 9.90 12.09 9.12
CA GLU A 209 11.04 11.65 8.31
C GLU A 209 10.67 11.61 6.81
N ASP A 210 11.54 12.17 5.97
CA ASP A 210 11.38 12.15 4.51
C ASP A 210 12.19 11.05 3.84
N GLN A 211 13.02 10.35 4.62
CA GLN A 211 13.77 9.18 4.16
C GLN A 211 14.07 8.21 5.30
N ALA A 212 14.09 6.93 4.96
CA ALA A 212 14.43 5.86 5.89
C ALA A 212 15.09 4.69 5.16
N ILE A 213 15.96 3.97 5.90
CA ILE A 213 16.55 2.70 5.49
C ILE A 213 16.28 1.69 6.60
N ALA A 214 15.76 0.51 6.23
CA ALA A 214 15.54 -0.60 7.14
C ALA A 214 16.17 -1.88 6.60
N LEU A 215 16.91 -2.59 7.45
CA LEU A 215 17.50 -3.89 7.16
C LEU A 215 16.74 -4.97 7.94
N PHE A 216 16.01 -5.81 7.22
CA PHE A 216 15.25 -6.93 7.76
C PHE A 216 16.04 -8.21 7.60
N GLU A 217 16.19 -9.01 8.66
CA GLU A 217 16.84 -10.30 8.64
C GLU A 217 15.82 -11.43 8.82
N TYR A 218 15.97 -12.48 8.03
CA TYR A 218 15.12 -13.67 8.06
C TYR A 218 15.81 -14.86 8.71
N ALA A 219 15.02 -15.79 9.22
CA ALA A 219 15.56 -16.95 9.96
C ALA A 219 16.43 -17.88 9.12
N ASP A 220 16.23 -17.90 7.80
CA ASP A 220 17.02 -18.69 6.84
C ASP A 220 18.33 -18.01 6.40
N GLY A 221 18.62 -16.81 6.94
CA GLY A 221 19.82 -16.01 6.64
C GLY A 221 19.64 -15.02 5.48
N MET A 222 18.45 -14.93 4.86
CA MET A 222 18.18 -13.87 3.90
C MET A 222 18.17 -12.50 4.61
N THR A 223 18.64 -11.47 3.90
CA THR A 223 18.55 -10.07 4.34
C THR A 223 17.78 -9.26 3.29
N ALA A 224 16.90 -8.39 3.74
CA ALA A 224 16.19 -7.45 2.88
C ALA A 224 16.47 -6.00 3.29
N GLU A 225 16.90 -5.17 2.33
CA GLU A 225 17.04 -3.72 2.48
C GLU A 225 15.81 -3.03 1.92
N VAL A 226 15.20 -2.16 2.71
CA VAL A 226 14.11 -1.28 2.29
C VAL A 226 14.56 0.16 2.41
N ILE A 227 14.43 0.92 1.34
CA ILE A 227 14.68 2.37 1.29
C ILE A 227 13.38 3.06 0.91
N ALA A 228 12.90 3.95 1.78
CA ALA A 228 11.71 4.77 1.52
C ALA A 228 12.09 6.25 1.50
N SER A 229 11.50 7.04 0.59
CA SER A 229 11.76 8.48 0.53
C SER A 229 10.65 9.27 -0.16
N PHE A 230 10.44 10.50 0.29
CA PHE A 230 9.64 11.51 -0.37
C PHE A 230 10.44 12.39 -1.36
N ALA A 231 11.74 12.06 -1.58
CA ALA A 231 12.67 12.87 -2.37
C ALA A 231 13.32 12.10 -3.54
N PHE A 232 12.67 11.07 -4.06
CA PHE A 232 13.13 10.40 -5.28
C PHE A 232 12.65 11.15 -6.52
N ALA A 233 13.53 11.96 -7.11
CA ALA A 233 13.19 12.78 -8.27
C ALA A 233 12.83 11.97 -9.53
N ALA A 234 13.39 10.76 -9.67
CA ALA A 234 13.09 9.80 -10.73
C ALA A 234 13.48 8.37 -10.32
N ALA A 235 13.01 7.37 -11.05
CA ALA A 235 13.24 5.94 -10.77
C ALA A 235 12.89 5.59 -9.30
N ASP A 236 11.71 5.99 -8.89
CA ASP A 236 11.25 5.99 -7.51
C ASP A 236 10.93 4.58 -6.98
N THR A 237 10.86 3.57 -7.85
CA THR A 237 10.66 2.18 -7.46
C THR A 237 11.68 1.26 -8.10
N SER A 238 12.31 0.40 -7.28
CA SER A 238 13.12 -0.73 -7.74
C SER A 238 12.99 -1.91 -6.79
N ILE A 239 13.13 -3.13 -7.34
CA ILE A 239 13.21 -4.38 -6.57
C ILE A 239 14.32 -5.21 -7.18
N GLU A 240 15.29 -5.60 -6.37
CA GLU A 240 16.43 -6.43 -6.74
C GLU A 240 16.41 -7.70 -5.88
N ILE A 241 16.43 -8.87 -6.50
CA ILE A 241 16.40 -10.17 -5.81
C ILE A 241 17.60 -10.99 -6.25
N TYR A 242 18.45 -11.36 -5.30
CA TYR A 242 19.68 -12.09 -5.53
C TYR A 242 19.61 -13.49 -4.91
N GLY A 243 19.59 -14.49 -5.74
CA GLY A 243 19.57 -15.90 -5.35
C GLY A 243 20.82 -16.65 -5.78
N SER A 244 21.00 -17.85 -5.26
CA SER A 244 22.18 -18.70 -5.53
C SER A 244 22.27 -19.18 -6.98
N ASN A 245 21.14 -19.23 -7.71
CA ASN A 245 21.08 -19.62 -9.12
C ASN A 245 20.79 -18.47 -10.07
N GLY A 246 20.22 -17.36 -9.58
CA GLY A 246 19.86 -16.26 -10.47
C GLY A 246 19.58 -14.94 -9.74
N THR A 247 19.40 -13.91 -10.55
CA THR A 247 19.10 -12.55 -10.12
C THR A 247 17.94 -11.99 -10.94
N ALA A 248 17.02 -11.29 -10.27
CA ALA A 248 15.96 -10.53 -10.92
C ALA A 248 16.07 -9.06 -10.53
N LEU A 249 16.01 -8.16 -11.50
CA LEU A 249 16.10 -6.72 -11.31
C LEU A 249 14.90 -6.04 -11.96
N LEU A 250 14.05 -5.43 -11.15
CA LEU A 250 13.05 -4.45 -11.56
C LEU A 250 13.59 -3.07 -11.23
N SER A 251 13.76 -2.21 -12.24
CA SER A 251 14.35 -0.88 -12.06
C SER A 251 13.87 0.13 -13.11
N GLY A 252 14.11 1.40 -12.86
CA GLY A 252 13.71 2.49 -13.76
C GLY A 252 12.20 2.70 -13.80
N VAL A 253 11.49 2.31 -12.75
CA VAL A 253 10.06 2.50 -12.63
C VAL A 253 9.78 3.82 -11.94
N ASP A 254 9.02 4.67 -12.61
CA ASP A 254 8.60 5.98 -12.13
C ASP A 254 7.10 5.94 -11.80
N LEU A 255 6.76 5.69 -10.53
CA LEU A 255 5.37 5.59 -10.08
C LEU A 255 4.71 6.95 -9.97
N ALA A 256 5.36 7.86 -9.29
CA ALA A 256 4.85 9.18 -9.00
C ALA A 256 5.57 10.28 -9.78
N SER A 257 6.87 10.14 -10.03
CA SER A 257 7.64 11.08 -10.85
C SER A 257 7.18 11.11 -12.31
N ARG A 258 6.54 10.03 -12.78
CA ARG A 258 5.94 9.92 -14.13
C ARG A 258 6.92 10.17 -15.29
N ASP A 259 8.19 10.18 -15.02
CA ASP A 259 9.22 10.16 -16.04
C ASP A 259 9.31 8.74 -16.59
N ILE A 260 8.87 8.56 -17.85
CA ILE A 260 8.69 7.22 -18.41
C ILE A 260 10.01 6.77 -19.01
N SER A 261 10.76 6.01 -18.25
CA SER A 261 11.89 5.25 -18.78
C SER A 261 11.43 4.28 -19.89
N LYS A 262 12.24 4.14 -20.91
CA LYS A 262 12.02 3.10 -21.92
C LYS A 262 12.66 1.82 -21.39
N GLY A 263 11.82 0.80 -21.11
CA GLY A 263 12.26 -0.51 -20.61
C GLY A 263 13.47 -1.14 -21.33
N PRO A 264 13.89 -2.33 -20.93
CA PRO A 264 13.14 -3.27 -20.10
C PRO A 264 13.20 -2.91 -18.61
N PHE A 265 12.03 -2.89 -17.95
CA PHE A 265 11.95 -2.61 -16.52
C PHE A 265 12.38 -3.82 -15.67
N LEU A 266 11.99 -5.04 -16.10
CA LEU A 266 12.34 -6.29 -15.46
C LEU A 266 13.31 -7.08 -16.34
N ARG A 267 14.37 -7.56 -15.72
CA ARG A 267 15.34 -8.48 -16.35
C ARG A 267 15.79 -9.52 -15.35
N THR A 268 16.10 -10.71 -15.88
CA THR A 268 16.53 -11.86 -15.07
C THR A 268 17.84 -12.43 -15.62
N PHE A 269 18.58 -13.09 -14.75
CA PHE A 269 19.76 -13.87 -15.08
C PHE A 269 19.72 -15.16 -14.29
N THR A 270 19.94 -16.32 -14.93
CA THR A 270 20.13 -17.61 -14.24
C THR A 270 21.42 -18.28 -14.70
N ARG A 271 22.05 -19.01 -13.80
CA ARG A 271 23.36 -19.64 -14.05
C ARG A 271 23.29 -20.84 -14.98
N ASP A 272 22.15 -21.48 -15.08
CA ASP A 272 21.86 -22.67 -15.87
C ASP A 272 21.42 -22.38 -17.32
N GLN A 273 21.24 -21.09 -17.66
CA GLN A 273 20.95 -20.72 -19.06
C GLN A 273 22.14 -20.97 -19.98
N VAL A 274 21.87 -21.40 -21.23
CA VAL A 274 22.89 -21.76 -22.23
C VAL A 274 23.77 -20.56 -22.59
N VAL A 275 23.17 -19.40 -22.81
CA VAL A 275 23.86 -18.15 -23.06
C VAL A 275 23.78 -17.30 -21.78
N ARG A 276 24.94 -16.97 -21.19
CA ARG A 276 25.03 -16.19 -19.95
C ARG A 276 24.85 -14.71 -20.21
N GLU A 277 23.60 -14.29 -20.39
CA GLU A 277 23.22 -12.90 -20.60
C GLU A 277 21.94 -12.54 -19.84
N TRP A 278 21.69 -11.25 -19.66
CA TRP A 278 20.46 -10.77 -19.10
C TRP A 278 19.29 -11.01 -20.04
N THR A 279 18.26 -11.67 -19.54
CA THR A 279 17.00 -11.88 -20.27
C THR A 279 16.01 -10.77 -19.91
N PRO A 280 15.69 -9.87 -20.86
CA PRO A 280 14.67 -8.85 -20.62
C PRO A 280 13.28 -9.46 -20.62
N SER A 281 12.42 -8.99 -19.69
CA SER A 281 10.99 -9.30 -19.68
C SER A 281 10.23 -8.24 -20.49
N PRO A 282 9.21 -8.62 -21.27
CA PRO A 282 8.32 -7.68 -21.94
C PRO A 282 7.33 -7.00 -20.97
N LEU A 283 7.31 -7.39 -19.69
CA LEU A 283 6.39 -6.83 -18.71
C LEU A 283 6.70 -5.36 -18.45
N VAL A 284 5.64 -4.56 -18.47
CA VAL A 284 5.68 -3.13 -18.15
C VAL A 284 4.82 -2.92 -16.91
N PRO A 285 5.35 -2.34 -15.84
CA PRO A 285 4.55 -1.99 -14.66
C PRO A 285 3.39 -1.08 -15.05
N GLN A 286 2.17 -1.46 -14.62
CA GLN A 286 0.93 -0.80 -15.02
C GLN A 286 0.48 0.22 -13.97
N PHE A 287 1.19 1.34 -13.84
CA PHE A 287 0.85 2.37 -12.85
C PHE A 287 0.17 3.62 -13.46
N LYS A 288 0.09 3.69 -14.78
CA LYS A 288 -0.50 4.84 -15.47
C LYS A 288 -1.98 4.99 -15.12
N LEU A 289 -2.42 6.23 -14.88
CA LEU A 289 -3.82 6.57 -14.61
C LEU A 289 -4.44 5.80 -13.43
N GLY A 290 -3.66 5.44 -12.42
CA GLY A 290 -4.19 4.78 -11.24
C GLY A 290 -4.66 3.33 -11.43
N TRP A 291 -4.22 2.65 -12.49
CA TRP A 291 -4.69 1.30 -12.83
C TRP A 291 -4.64 0.31 -11.66
N PHE A 292 -3.57 0.32 -10.85
CA PHE A 292 -3.46 -0.56 -9.68
C PHE A 292 -4.53 -0.27 -8.62
N HIS A 293 -4.90 1.00 -8.46
CA HIS A 293 -5.93 1.43 -7.51
C HIS A 293 -7.32 1.05 -8.02
N HIS A 294 -7.58 1.18 -9.32
CA HIS A 294 -8.80 0.65 -9.93
C HIS A 294 -8.94 -0.85 -9.67
N GLN A 295 -7.85 -1.63 -9.83
CA GLN A 295 -7.88 -3.07 -9.57
C GLN A 295 -8.18 -3.42 -8.11
N ASN A 296 -7.75 -2.62 -7.13
CA ASN A 296 -8.15 -2.79 -5.72
C ASN A 296 -9.68 -2.69 -5.58
N ALA A 297 -10.27 -1.62 -6.11
CA ALA A 297 -11.71 -1.37 -6.03
C ALA A 297 -12.52 -2.47 -6.74
N ILE A 298 -12.09 -2.85 -7.95
CA ILE A 298 -12.72 -3.92 -8.74
C ILE A 298 -12.65 -5.26 -8.01
N ALA A 299 -11.47 -5.62 -7.48
CA ALA A 299 -11.26 -6.89 -6.77
C ALA A 299 -12.11 -6.96 -5.48
N PHE A 300 -12.22 -5.87 -4.74
CA PHE A 300 -13.08 -5.76 -3.57
C PHE A 300 -14.55 -5.99 -3.94
N ALA A 301 -15.08 -5.24 -4.90
CA ALA A 301 -16.45 -5.37 -5.36
C ALA A 301 -16.75 -6.79 -5.90
N ALA A 302 -15.80 -7.37 -6.66
CA ALA A 302 -15.92 -8.72 -7.18
C ALA A 302 -15.95 -9.79 -6.09
N ALA A 303 -15.13 -9.66 -5.03
CA ALA A 303 -15.15 -10.57 -3.89
C ALA A 303 -16.51 -10.52 -3.15
N LEU A 304 -17.01 -9.33 -2.88
CA LEU A 304 -18.32 -9.15 -2.23
C LEU A 304 -19.45 -9.76 -3.07
N ARG A 305 -19.44 -9.56 -4.39
CA ARG A 305 -20.45 -10.12 -5.30
C ARG A 305 -20.48 -11.64 -5.29
N ARG A 306 -19.31 -12.28 -5.13
CA ARG A 306 -19.20 -13.73 -5.07
C ARG A 306 -19.37 -14.31 -3.66
N GLY A 307 -19.47 -13.46 -2.62
CA GLY A 307 -19.47 -13.90 -1.24
C GLY A 307 -18.14 -14.55 -0.83
N GLU A 308 -17.05 -14.15 -1.45
CA GLU A 308 -15.70 -14.65 -1.20
C GLU A 308 -14.90 -13.68 -0.32
N ALA A 309 -13.87 -14.20 0.36
CA ALA A 309 -12.91 -13.34 1.05
C ALA A 309 -12.15 -12.48 0.04
N PRO A 310 -11.99 -11.17 0.29
CA PRO A 310 -11.17 -10.30 -0.56
C PRO A 310 -9.70 -10.77 -0.60
N PRO A 311 -8.98 -10.51 -1.72
CA PRO A 311 -7.67 -11.10 -1.98
C PRO A 311 -6.53 -10.57 -1.09
N ILE A 312 -6.72 -9.43 -0.44
CA ILE A 312 -5.73 -8.82 0.45
C ILE A 312 -6.39 -8.64 1.81
N SER A 313 -5.96 -9.47 2.77
CA SER A 313 -6.63 -9.61 4.04
C SER A 313 -6.30 -8.51 5.06
N LEU A 314 -7.06 -8.46 6.14
CA LEU A 314 -6.76 -7.70 7.34
C LEU A 314 -5.35 -8.03 7.89
N ASP A 315 -5.01 -9.34 7.95
CA ASP A 315 -3.72 -9.80 8.47
C ASP A 315 -2.55 -9.36 7.57
N ASP A 316 -2.76 -9.19 6.27
CA ASP A 316 -1.75 -8.60 5.38
C ASP A 316 -1.43 -7.16 5.77
N GLY A 317 -2.47 -6.34 6.04
CA GLY A 317 -2.30 -4.97 6.53
C GLY A 317 -1.58 -4.91 7.87
N ILE A 318 -1.97 -5.75 8.81
CA ILE A 318 -1.38 -5.81 10.17
C ILE A 318 0.10 -6.26 10.09
N ARG A 319 0.43 -7.26 9.27
CA ARG A 319 1.83 -7.73 9.11
C ARG A 319 2.72 -6.65 8.52
N ALA A 320 2.27 -5.98 7.46
CA ALA A 320 3.04 -4.90 6.86
C ALA A 320 3.26 -3.75 7.84
N LEU A 321 2.21 -3.32 8.57
CA LEU A 321 2.35 -2.30 9.61
C LEU A 321 3.27 -2.77 10.75
N THR A 322 3.24 -4.05 11.13
CA THR A 322 4.13 -4.59 12.17
C THR A 322 5.60 -4.42 11.79
N MET A 323 5.97 -4.71 10.52
CA MET A 323 7.32 -4.48 10.04
C MET A 323 7.74 -3.01 10.19
N ILE A 324 6.87 -2.08 9.82
CA ILE A 324 7.14 -0.64 9.91
C ILE A 324 7.21 -0.18 11.37
N ALA A 325 6.30 -0.63 12.23
CA ALA A 325 6.30 -0.26 13.65
C ALA A 325 7.59 -0.72 14.37
N ARG A 326 8.07 -1.93 14.08
CA ARG A 326 9.35 -2.44 14.59
C ARG A 326 10.55 -1.68 14.01
N ALA A 327 10.49 -1.26 12.76
CA ALA A 327 11.52 -0.39 12.19
C ALA A 327 11.57 0.98 12.89
N TYR A 328 10.42 1.60 13.18
CA TYR A 328 10.39 2.82 14.01
C TYR A 328 10.90 2.61 15.44
N GLU A 329 10.63 1.46 16.05
CA GLU A 329 11.20 1.10 17.35
C GLU A 329 12.74 1.03 17.28
N SER A 330 13.28 0.46 16.20
CA SER A 330 14.71 0.41 15.92
C SER A 330 15.29 1.83 15.75
N VAL A 331 14.64 2.69 14.99
CA VAL A 331 15.05 4.10 14.81
C VAL A 331 15.15 4.82 16.17
N ARG A 332 14.10 4.67 17.02
CA ARG A 332 14.08 5.33 18.35
C ARG A 332 15.11 4.80 19.33
N SER A 333 15.34 3.49 19.30
CA SER A 333 16.27 2.84 20.25
C SER A 333 17.72 2.78 19.80
N GLY A 334 17.98 2.96 18.49
CA GLY A 334 19.28 2.74 17.86
C GLY A 334 19.74 1.28 17.90
N ARG A 335 18.80 0.34 18.10
CA ARG A 335 19.10 -1.08 18.30
C ARG A 335 18.33 -1.94 17.29
N ARG A 336 18.84 -3.17 17.10
CA ARG A 336 18.10 -4.22 16.41
C ARG A 336 16.89 -4.63 17.26
N ILE A 337 15.75 -4.80 16.60
CA ILE A 337 14.48 -5.21 17.22
C ILE A 337 14.06 -6.55 16.62
N GLU A 338 13.71 -7.49 17.48
CA GLU A 338 13.16 -8.81 17.10
C GLU A 338 11.64 -8.70 16.89
N PHE A 339 11.08 -9.59 16.04
CA PHE A 339 9.64 -9.66 15.75
C PHE A 339 8.91 -10.62 16.67
#